data_46b95217dbac03c5432f0b8db07d7111
#
_entry.id   46b95217dbac03c5432f0b8db07d7111
#
_cell.length_a   1.000
_cell.length_b   1.000
_cell.length_c   1.000
_cell.angle_alpha   90.00
_cell.angle_beta   90.00
_cell.angle_gamma   90.00
#
_symmetry.space_group_name_H-M   'P 1'
#
loop_
_entity.id
_entity.type
_entity.pdbx_description
1 polymer ?
#
loop_
_entity_poly.entity_id
_entity_poly.type
_entity_poly.pdbx_seq_one_letter_code
_entity_poly.pdbx_strand_id
1 'polypeptide(L)'
;MWVKGFHRWMLGVAAQWLGQAQDCANAVAPMLVSREQGKRKSSFCKILMPKELTPYYIDKFDLTSESGCEQKLSLFGLINMDEFDKYRAGQMPALKNLMQMTTLTFRRAHRSAFSHLPRIASFIGTSNMTDLLTDP
;
A
#
# COMPACT_ATOMS: atom_id res chain seq x y z
N MET A 1 -21.67 4.35 4.47
CA MET A 1 -20.86 4.32 3.24
C MET A 1 -19.42 3.94 3.47
N TRP A 2 -18.77 4.55 4.45
CA TRP A 2 -17.37 4.23 4.75
C TRP A 2 -17.20 2.76 5.18
N VAL A 3 -18.12 2.26 5.99
CA VAL A 3 -18.07 0.86 6.49
C VAL A 3 -18.14 -0.14 5.35
N LYS A 4 -19.03 0.07 4.38
CA LYS A 4 -19.14 -0.83 3.23
C LYS A 4 -17.89 -0.76 2.35
N GLY A 5 -17.36 0.44 2.12
CA GLY A 5 -16.13 0.61 1.35
C GLY A 5 -14.95 -0.04 2.02
N PHE A 6 -14.83 0.11 3.34
CA PHE A 6 -13.76 -0.51 4.12
C PHE A 6 -13.87 -2.03 4.07
N HIS A 7 -15.09 -2.56 4.22
CA HIS A 7 -15.31 -4.00 4.14
C HIS A 7 -14.88 -4.56 2.78
N ARG A 8 -15.26 -3.88 1.69
CA ARG A 8 -14.84 -4.29 0.35
C ARG A 8 -13.34 -4.25 0.19
N TRP A 9 -12.71 -3.23 0.74
CA TRP A 9 -11.26 -3.13 0.70
C TRP A 9 -10.61 -4.29 1.47
N MET A 10 -11.14 -4.64 2.64
CA MET A 10 -10.61 -5.77 3.40
C MET A 10 -10.75 -7.09 2.65
N LEU A 11 -11.85 -7.28 1.92
CA LEU A 11 -12.00 -8.45 1.06
C LEU A 11 -10.94 -8.45 -0.05
N GLY A 12 -10.65 -7.29 -0.61
CA GLY A 12 -9.58 -7.13 -1.60
C GLY A 12 -8.21 -7.45 -1.01
N VAL A 13 -7.96 -7.05 0.23
CA VAL A 13 -6.72 -7.38 0.94
C VAL A 13 -6.56 -8.89 1.06
N ALA A 14 -7.61 -9.58 1.51
CA ALA A 14 -7.57 -11.03 1.65
C ALA A 14 -7.37 -11.72 0.30
N ALA A 15 -8.05 -11.27 -0.74
CA ALA A 15 -7.88 -11.81 -2.09
C ALA A 15 -6.44 -11.61 -2.59
N GLN A 16 -5.86 -10.45 -2.31
CA GLN A 16 -4.48 -10.14 -2.70
C GLN A 16 -3.51 -11.08 -1.99
N TRP A 17 -3.69 -11.31 -0.69
CA TRP A 17 -2.84 -12.20 0.08
C TRP A 17 -2.94 -13.65 -0.37
N LEU A 18 -4.13 -14.08 -0.79
CA LEU A 18 -4.38 -15.46 -1.24
C LEU A 18 -4.00 -15.69 -2.70
N GLY A 19 -3.51 -14.67 -3.39
CA GLY A 19 -3.16 -14.78 -4.79
C GLY A 19 -4.36 -14.84 -5.74
N GLN A 20 -5.53 -14.41 -5.30
CA GLN A 20 -6.76 -14.46 -6.08
C GLN A 20 -7.03 -13.16 -6.85
N ALA A 21 -6.16 -12.17 -6.72
CA ALA A 21 -6.31 -10.88 -7.40
C ALA A 21 -5.43 -10.77 -8.64
N GLN A 22 -5.32 -11.84 -9.41
CA GLN A 22 -4.43 -11.88 -10.57
C GLN A 22 -4.91 -11.02 -11.73
N ASP A 23 -6.24 -10.91 -11.89
CA ASP A 23 -6.81 -10.14 -12.99
C ASP A 23 -7.08 -8.68 -12.62
N CYS A 24 -7.17 -8.38 -11.34
CA CYS A 24 -7.49 -7.05 -10.87
C CYS A 24 -6.84 -6.80 -9.51
N ALA A 25 -5.87 -5.91 -9.49
CA ALA A 25 -5.19 -5.55 -8.25
C ALA A 25 -6.12 -4.77 -7.31
N ASN A 26 -5.87 -4.87 -6.02
CA ASN A 26 -6.54 -4.02 -5.03
C ASN A 26 -5.96 -2.61 -5.11
N ALA A 27 -6.54 -1.80 -5.99
CA ALA A 27 -6.03 -0.46 -6.31
C ALA A 27 -6.67 0.63 -5.45
N VAL A 28 -7.26 0.26 -4.32
CA VAL A 28 -7.89 1.19 -3.39
C VAL A 28 -7.05 1.28 -2.13
N ALA A 29 -6.87 2.49 -1.64
CA ALA A 29 -6.18 2.74 -0.37
C ALA A 29 -7.06 3.62 0.50
N PRO A 30 -7.66 3.06 1.56
CA PRO A 30 -8.38 3.90 2.53
C PRO A 30 -7.43 4.91 3.15
N MET A 31 -7.92 6.12 3.36
CA MET A 31 -7.11 7.20 3.91
C MET A 31 -7.72 7.67 5.22
N LEU A 32 -6.97 7.54 6.31
CA LEU A 32 -7.38 8.03 7.61
C LEU A 32 -6.90 9.47 7.76
N VAL A 33 -7.83 10.40 7.79
CA VAL A 33 -7.52 11.83 7.79
C VAL A 33 -7.98 12.47 9.08
N SER A 34 -7.10 13.26 9.71
CA SER A 34 -7.42 14.06 10.88
C SER A 34 -6.44 15.21 10.95
N ARG A 35 -6.94 16.40 11.28
CA ARG A 35 -6.07 17.57 11.44
C ARG A 35 -5.17 17.47 12.66
N GLU A 36 -5.54 16.67 13.65
CA GLU A 36 -4.78 16.52 14.86
C GLU A 36 -3.80 15.37 14.75
N GLN A 37 -2.55 15.62 15.10
CA GLN A 37 -1.57 14.57 15.24
C GLN A 37 -1.86 13.73 16.50
N GLY A 38 -1.38 12.50 16.52
CA GLY A 38 -1.50 11.66 17.70
C GLY A 38 -2.85 10.97 17.86
N LYS A 39 -3.69 10.95 16.83
CA LYS A 39 -4.99 10.27 16.88
C LYS A 39 -4.89 8.77 16.65
N ARG A 40 -3.70 8.20 16.82
CA ARG A 40 -3.45 6.76 16.69
C ARG A 40 -3.84 6.17 15.34
N LYS A 41 -3.76 7.00 14.29
CA LYS A 41 -4.07 6.53 12.93
C LYS A 41 -3.14 5.39 12.51
N SER A 42 -1.85 5.55 12.74
CA SER A 42 -0.86 4.52 12.37
C SER A 42 -1.04 3.27 13.22
N SER A 43 -1.39 3.41 14.50
CA SER A 43 -1.67 2.26 15.36
C SER A 43 -2.87 1.47 14.87
N PHE A 44 -3.92 2.18 14.41
CA PHE A 44 -5.08 1.53 13.82
C PHE A 44 -4.69 0.71 12.59
N CYS A 45 -3.87 1.28 11.71
CA CYS A 45 -3.42 0.58 10.52
C CYS A 45 -2.66 -0.70 10.87
N LYS A 46 -1.81 -0.63 11.87
CA LYS A 46 -1.02 -1.80 12.30
C LYS A 46 -1.90 -2.90 12.90
N ILE A 47 -2.95 -2.52 13.64
CA ILE A 47 -3.86 -3.48 14.27
C ILE A 47 -4.65 -4.28 13.22
N LEU A 48 -4.80 -3.75 12.01
CA LEU A 48 -5.49 -4.48 10.94
C LEU A 48 -4.75 -5.75 10.53
N MET A 49 -3.44 -5.83 10.79
CA MET A 49 -2.69 -7.06 10.52
C MET A 49 -2.95 -8.08 11.61
N PRO A 50 -3.24 -9.34 11.24
CA PRO A 50 -3.23 -10.41 12.22
C PRO A 50 -1.90 -10.45 12.95
N LYS A 51 -1.95 -10.84 14.24
CA LYS A 51 -0.77 -10.82 15.09
C LYS A 51 0.41 -11.60 14.48
N GLU A 52 0.12 -12.74 13.88
CA GLU A 52 1.10 -13.63 13.30
C GLU A 52 1.74 -13.03 12.04
N LEU A 53 1.06 -12.06 11.41
CA LEU A 53 1.50 -11.44 10.16
C LEU A 53 2.08 -10.05 10.37
N THR A 54 2.28 -9.61 11.62
CA THR A 54 2.81 -8.30 11.93
C THR A 54 4.16 -8.01 11.23
N PRO A 55 5.08 -8.97 11.08
CA PRO A 55 6.32 -8.71 10.33
C PRO A 55 6.12 -8.31 8.87
N TYR A 56 4.93 -8.55 8.31
CA TYR A 56 4.61 -8.20 6.93
C TYR A 56 3.87 -6.86 6.81
N TYR A 57 3.88 -6.06 7.85
CA TYR A 57 3.40 -4.68 7.86
C TYR A 57 4.58 -3.73 7.82
N ILE A 58 4.45 -2.65 7.03
CA ILE A 58 5.44 -1.58 6.99
C ILE A 58 4.72 -0.24 6.90
N ASP A 59 5.27 0.77 7.57
CA ASP A 59 4.73 2.13 7.57
C ASP A 59 5.65 3.14 6.90
N LYS A 60 6.55 2.65 6.05
CA LYS A 60 7.45 3.49 5.25
C LYS A 60 7.39 3.02 3.81
N PHE A 61 7.12 3.94 2.91
CA PHE A 61 7.07 3.61 1.50
C PHE A 61 7.69 4.74 0.69
N ASP A 62 8.93 4.53 0.28
CA ASP A 62 9.72 5.52 -0.45
C ASP A 62 9.54 5.29 -1.94
N LEU A 63 8.90 6.27 -2.62
CA LEU A 63 8.62 6.20 -4.04
C LEU A 63 9.82 6.58 -4.92
N THR A 64 10.96 6.94 -4.33
CA THR A 64 12.12 7.34 -5.11
C THR A 64 12.85 6.16 -5.75
N SER A 65 12.66 4.95 -5.23
CA SER A 65 13.26 3.74 -5.78
C SER A 65 12.19 2.83 -6.35
N GLU A 66 12.06 2.79 -7.67
CA GLU A 66 11.05 1.96 -8.34
C GLU A 66 11.27 0.48 -8.04
N SER A 67 12.49 0.01 -8.16
CA SER A 67 12.83 -1.39 -7.87
C SER A 67 12.56 -1.75 -6.41
N GLY A 68 12.90 -0.85 -5.49
CA GLY A 68 12.64 -1.05 -4.07
C GLY A 68 11.15 -1.11 -3.76
N CYS A 69 10.34 -0.27 -4.44
CA CYS A 69 8.90 -0.28 -4.29
C CYS A 69 8.31 -1.62 -4.74
N GLU A 70 8.69 -2.09 -5.92
CA GLU A 70 8.18 -3.36 -6.43
C GLU A 70 8.55 -4.52 -5.51
N GLN A 71 9.77 -4.53 -4.99
CA GLN A 71 10.21 -5.56 -4.06
C GLN A 71 9.32 -5.57 -2.81
N LYS A 72 9.00 -4.39 -2.26
CA LYS A 72 8.12 -4.30 -1.09
C LYS A 72 6.72 -4.81 -1.37
N LEU A 73 6.21 -4.62 -2.58
CA LEU A 73 4.88 -5.12 -2.95
C LEU A 73 4.81 -6.65 -2.94
N SER A 74 5.93 -7.33 -3.07
CA SER A 74 5.99 -8.80 -3.01
C SER A 74 6.30 -9.34 -1.62
N LEU A 75 6.82 -8.49 -0.71
CA LEU A 75 7.29 -8.91 0.61
C LEU A 75 6.32 -8.56 1.73
N PHE A 76 5.58 -7.47 1.61
CA PHE A 76 4.71 -6.99 2.67
C PHE A 76 3.25 -7.15 2.28
N GLY A 77 2.42 -7.52 3.25
CA GLY A 77 0.99 -7.70 3.03
C GLY A 77 0.21 -6.40 3.16
N LEU A 78 0.67 -5.48 4.00
CA LEU A 78 0.01 -4.20 4.20
C LEU A 78 1.07 -3.10 4.29
N ILE A 79 0.95 -2.12 3.42
CA ILE A 79 1.83 -0.95 3.39
C ILE A 79 1.02 0.26 3.82
N ASN A 80 1.43 0.87 4.92
CA ASN A 80 0.83 2.11 5.38
C ASN A 80 1.66 3.28 4.85
N MET A 81 1.04 4.08 4.00
CA MET A 81 1.63 5.32 3.51
C MET A 81 1.42 6.39 4.58
N ASP A 82 2.21 6.30 5.64
CA ASP A 82 2.09 7.20 6.77
C ASP A 82 2.46 8.62 6.35
N GLU A 83 1.72 9.58 6.88
CA GLU A 83 1.93 11.00 6.53
C GLU A 83 1.86 11.21 5.02
N PHE A 84 0.79 10.72 4.39
CA PHE A 84 0.60 10.79 2.93
C PHE A 84 0.68 12.22 2.40
N ASP A 85 0.32 13.19 3.21
CA ASP A 85 0.40 14.61 2.86
C ASP A 85 1.83 15.07 2.53
N LYS A 86 2.84 14.32 2.93
CA LYS A 86 4.24 14.64 2.63
C LYS A 86 4.70 14.11 1.28
N TYR A 87 3.92 13.27 0.61
CA TYR A 87 4.25 12.82 -0.72
C TYR A 87 4.05 13.96 -1.71
N ARG A 88 4.93 14.02 -2.71
CA ARG A 88 4.87 15.07 -3.73
C ARG A 88 3.85 14.72 -4.81
N ALA A 89 3.23 15.75 -5.39
CA ALA A 89 2.29 15.55 -6.49
C ALA A 89 2.93 14.80 -7.67
N GLY A 90 4.23 15.06 -7.94
CA GLY A 90 4.94 14.38 -9.01
C GLY A 90 5.15 12.89 -8.79
N GLN A 91 4.96 12.40 -7.57
CA GLN A 91 5.08 10.98 -7.24
C GLN A 91 3.77 10.20 -7.46
N MET A 92 2.66 10.91 -7.64
CA MET A 92 1.35 10.26 -7.75
C MET A 92 1.22 9.33 -8.95
N PRO A 93 1.71 9.69 -10.16
CA PRO A 93 1.64 8.74 -11.28
C PRO A 93 2.34 7.42 -10.99
N ALA A 94 3.51 7.46 -10.36
CA ALA A 94 4.24 6.25 -10.00
C ALA A 94 3.46 5.41 -8.99
N LEU A 95 2.86 6.05 -7.98
CA LEU A 95 2.05 5.36 -6.99
C LEU A 95 0.83 4.71 -7.63
N LYS A 96 0.12 5.44 -8.48
CA LYS A 96 -1.03 4.89 -9.19
C LYS A 96 -0.66 3.66 -10.00
N ASN A 97 0.48 3.71 -10.68
CA ASN A 97 0.97 2.57 -11.45
C ASN A 97 1.25 1.35 -10.56
N LEU A 98 1.92 1.57 -9.43
CA LEU A 98 2.21 0.50 -8.48
C LEU A 98 0.94 -0.14 -7.92
N MET A 99 -0.08 0.67 -7.64
CA MET A 99 -1.32 0.19 -7.07
C MET A 99 -2.14 -0.67 -8.05
N GLN A 100 -1.86 -0.55 -9.34
CA GLN A 100 -2.56 -1.31 -10.37
C GLN A 100 -1.82 -2.57 -10.79
N MET A 101 -0.59 -2.77 -10.32
CA MET A 101 0.19 -3.94 -10.67
C MET A 101 -0.36 -5.21 -10.02
N THR A 102 -0.46 -6.27 -10.80
CA THR A 102 -0.81 -7.60 -10.28
C THR A 102 0.40 -8.51 -10.18
N THR A 103 1.38 -8.31 -11.05
CA THR A 103 2.62 -9.07 -11.09
C THR A 103 3.79 -8.10 -11.06
N LEU A 104 4.83 -8.47 -10.36
CA LEU A 104 6.00 -7.64 -10.16
C LEU A 104 7.19 -8.27 -10.86
N THR A 105 7.98 -7.44 -11.53
CA THR A 105 9.19 -7.85 -12.20
C THR A 105 10.33 -6.97 -11.70
N PHE A 106 11.26 -7.56 -10.96
CA PHE A 106 12.41 -6.84 -10.45
C PHE A 106 13.62 -7.74 -10.36
N ARG A 107 14.79 -7.14 -10.33
CA ARG A 107 16.05 -7.88 -10.19
C ARG A 107 16.54 -7.73 -8.76
N ARG A 108 16.76 -8.87 -8.12
CA ARG A 108 17.33 -8.89 -6.78
C ARG A 108 18.82 -8.55 -6.85
N ALA A 109 19.34 -7.97 -5.76
CA ALA A 109 20.74 -7.64 -5.67
C ALA A 109 21.61 -8.89 -5.95
N HIS A 110 22.68 -8.69 -6.71
CA HIS A 110 23.65 -9.74 -7.07
C HIS A 110 23.10 -10.85 -7.95
N ARG A 111 21.93 -10.67 -8.56
CA ARG A 111 21.38 -11.63 -9.52
C ARG A 111 21.23 -11.00 -10.88
N SER A 112 21.56 -11.78 -11.93
CA SER A 112 21.47 -11.31 -13.31
C SER A 112 20.05 -11.45 -13.88
N ALA A 113 19.23 -12.36 -13.34
CA ALA A 113 17.89 -12.61 -13.84
C ALA A 113 16.84 -11.82 -13.05
N PHE A 114 15.78 -11.42 -13.75
CA PHE A 114 14.63 -10.80 -13.10
C PHE A 114 13.79 -11.86 -12.39
N SER A 115 13.23 -11.48 -11.26
CA SER A 115 12.24 -12.29 -10.55
C SER A 115 10.84 -11.83 -10.94
N HIS A 116 9.94 -12.79 -11.14
CA HIS A 116 8.53 -12.52 -11.43
C HIS A 116 7.70 -13.05 -10.27
N LEU A 117 7.12 -12.17 -9.51
CA LEU A 117 6.38 -12.54 -8.30
C LEU A 117 5.00 -11.88 -8.31
N PRO A 118 3.99 -12.55 -7.74
CA PRO A 118 2.70 -11.90 -7.57
C PRO A 118 2.79 -10.79 -6.54
N ARG A 119 1.99 -9.76 -6.72
CA ARG A 119 1.84 -8.72 -5.71
C ARG A 119 0.94 -9.24 -4.60
N ILE A 120 1.38 -9.12 -3.35
CA ILE A 120 0.57 -9.47 -2.18
C ILE A 120 0.18 -8.24 -1.36
N ALA A 121 0.84 -7.11 -1.56
CA ALA A 121 0.63 -5.92 -0.76
C ALA A 121 -0.69 -5.23 -1.10
N SER A 122 -1.34 -4.72 -0.07
CA SER A 122 -2.42 -3.75 -0.17
C SER A 122 -1.99 -2.48 0.55
N PHE A 123 -2.64 -1.37 0.25
CA PHE A 123 -2.25 -0.05 0.74
C PHE A 123 -3.32 0.53 1.66
N ILE A 124 -2.85 1.24 2.67
CA ILE A 124 -3.65 2.12 3.50
C ILE A 124 -2.79 3.38 3.75
N GLY A 125 -3.40 4.47 4.14
CA GLY A 125 -2.63 5.68 4.39
C GLY A 125 -3.20 6.51 5.52
N THR A 126 -2.37 7.40 6.02
CA THR A 126 -2.75 8.37 7.05
C THR A 126 -2.34 9.77 6.61
N SER A 127 -3.09 10.77 7.04
CA SER A 127 -2.74 12.15 6.75
C SER A 127 -3.29 13.08 7.84
N ASN A 128 -2.62 14.18 8.02
CA ASN A 128 -3.05 15.25 8.91
C ASN A 128 -3.74 16.41 8.15
N MET A 129 -3.82 16.31 6.83
CA MET A 129 -4.41 17.33 5.97
C MET A 129 -5.70 16.83 5.33
N THR A 130 -6.71 17.70 5.26
CA THR A 130 -8.01 17.36 4.68
C THR A 130 -8.05 17.53 3.17
N ASP A 131 -7.15 18.32 2.59
CA ASP A 131 -7.08 18.58 1.14
C ASP A 131 -6.01 17.72 0.49
N LEU A 132 -6.22 16.40 0.50
CA LEU A 132 -5.23 15.48 -0.04
C LEU A 132 -5.31 15.32 -1.55
N LEU A 133 -6.48 15.50 -2.10
CA LEU A 133 -6.73 15.18 -3.49
C LEU A 133 -7.08 16.44 -4.26
N THR A 134 -6.06 17.18 -4.63
CA THR A 134 -6.17 18.19 -5.68
C THR A 134 -5.85 17.57 -7.03
N ASP A 135 -5.78 16.27 -7.09
CA ASP A 135 -5.49 15.54 -8.32
C ASP A 135 -6.69 15.65 -9.26
N PRO A 136 -6.52 16.26 -10.43
CA PRO A 136 -7.58 16.32 -11.42
C PRO A 136 -7.90 14.96 -12.00
#